data_db000de5b2f0cd44dfdbad86565a897f
#
_entry.id   db000de5b2f0cd44dfdbad86565a897f
#
_cell.length_a   1.000
_cell.length_b   1.000
_cell.length_c   1.000
_cell.angle_alpha   90.00
_cell.angle_beta   90.00
_cell.angle_gamma   90.00
#
_symmetry.space_group_name_H-M   'P 1'
#
loop_
_entity.id
_entity.type
_entity.pdbx_description
1 polymer ?
#
loop_
_entity_poly.entity_id
_entity_poly.type
_entity_poly.pdbx_seq_one_letter_code
_entity_poly.pdbx_strand_id
1 'polypeptide(L)'
;MRHIQHLVPLALMGASLSCAVPAAAAALPPDAAEQSAPAERPTDTANVEKTPRFEFWGDYRWLYGKARMELPSVKKRQDVYLSTRRFRIAPTAHLGGGWSISGMLEDIRYDKDTIAGAHRNDRHLYLSRLYTEHDNGHGAKIRAGRFIFTPIEGNVFDKRVEGVRWRYGDKSVGMTSIFYGRTVAPTGDKRKRGVILGYERNRAKWMGGAFYYDMETELPAVTRVQAMKDPHTLHNGIDHQRILELFAGYRFDRYRSIEVEYLHGRAETDLDRYDDEGHGYVATLRLRPSPDVEKAGDYGAWIAYYHQPRATYLHHAMDGDPTFFGRAGFCGWGARADIVLARGVALAVEGFDLRPARSGTPLFRGRTFDGARQRVLGMSLTAYF
;
A
#
# COMPACT_ATOMS: atom_id res chain seq x y z
N MET A 1 -44.06 33.58 -24.34
CA MET A 1 -43.80 32.61 -25.40
C MET A 1 -42.36 32.75 -25.85
N ARG A 2 -41.52 31.83 -25.47
CA ARG A 2 -40.36 31.29 -26.20
C ARG A 2 -39.56 30.40 -25.29
N HIS A 3 -39.41 29.21 -25.71
CA HIS A 3 -38.67 28.12 -25.13
C HIS A 3 -37.21 28.50 -24.87
N ILE A 4 -36.72 28.24 -23.66
CA ILE A 4 -35.30 28.01 -23.37
C ILE A 4 -35.24 26.60 -22.76
N GLN A 5 -34.98 25.64 -23.61
CA GLN A 5 -34.70 24.25 -23.22
C GLN A 5 -33.26 24.11 -22.80
N HIS A 6 -33.11 23.70 -21.60
CA HIS A 6 -32.13 22.74 -21.03
C HIS A 6 -30.92 22.39 -21.88
N LEU A 7 -29.79 23.02 -21.59
CA LEU A 7 -28.45 22.62 -21.95
C LEU A 7 -27.52 22.74 -20.72
N VAL A 8 -27.69 21.83 -19.80
CA VAL A 8 -26.71 21.43 -18.76
C VAL A 8 -27.21 20.07 -18.32
N PRO A 9 -26.47 18.98 -18.38
CA PRO A 9 -25.23 18.72 -17.66
C PRO A 9 -24.34 17.63 -18.28
N LEU A 10 -23.52 17.92 -19.22
CA LEU A 10 -22.53 16.92 -19.67
C LEU A 10 -21.12 17.15 -19.06
N ALA A 11 -20.88 18.33 -18.53
CA ALA A 11 -19.57 18.70 -17.98
C ALA A 11 -19.30 18.16 -16.58
N LEU A 12 -20.32 17.79 -15.81
CA LEU A 12 -20.16 17.25 -14.45
C LEU A 12 -19.83 15.76 -14.40
N MET A 13 -20.08 15.01 -15.47
CA MET A 13 -19.72 13.58 -15.54
C MET A 13 -18.24 13.32 -15.74
N GLY A 14 -17.49 14.27 -16.28
CA GLY A 14 -16.06 14.13 -16.53
C GLY A 14 -15.19 14.34 -15.27
N ALA A 15 -15.67 15.16 -14.34
CA ALA A 15 -14.87 15.56 -13.19
C ALA A 15 -14.90 14.56 -12.03
N SER A 16 -15.98 13.81 -11.86
CA SER A 16 -16.12 12.84 -10.75
C SER A 16 -15.49 11.48 -11.03
N LEU A 17 -15.29 11.12 -12.28
CA LEU A 17 -14.57 9.89 -12.67
C LEU A 17 -13.05 10.10 -12.81
N SER A 18 -12.60 11.34 -13.00
CA SER A 18 -11.18 11.66 -13.09
C SER A 18 -10.49 11.70 -11.71
N CYS A 19 -11.22 11.80 -10.61
CA CYS A 19 -10.63 11.77 -9.27
C CYS A 19 -10.36 10.34 -8.73
N ALA A 20 -10.98 9.30 -9.31
CA ALA A 20 -10.79 7.91 -8.87
C ALA A 20 -9.65 7.19 -9.63
N VAL A 21 -9.19 7.74 -10.73
CA VAL A 21 -8.24 7.08 -11.64
C VAL A 21 -6.76 7.29 -11.29
N PRO A 22 -6.32 8.39 -10.65
CA PRO A 22 -4.91 8.54 -10.35
C PRO A 22 -4.37 7.59 -9.27
N ALA A 23 -5.25 7.00 -8.48
CA ALA A 23 -4.83 6.15 -7.37
C ALA A 23 -4.43 4.74 -7.84
N ALA A 24 -5.18 4.16 -8.79
CA ALA A 24 -4.88 2.82 -9.32
C ALA A 24 -3.47 2.69 -9.94
N ALA A 25 -2.92 3.80 -10.33
CA ALA A 25 -1.62 3.82 -10.97
C ALA A 25 -0.45 4.11 -10.01
N ALA A 26 -0.74 4.53 -8.78
CA ALA A 26 0.28 4.86 -7.79
C ALA A 26 0.63 3.69 -6.86
N ALA A 27 -0.15 2.62 -6.91
CA ALA A 27 -0.01 1.47 -6.06
C ALA A 27 0.71 0.33 -6.76
N LEU A 28 1.88 0.60 -7.26
CA LEU A 28 2.81 -0.46 -7.55
C LEU A 28 3.62 -0.75 -6.28
N PRO A 29 4.08 -1.99 -6.10
CA PRO A 29 4.34 -2.60 -4.80
C PRO A 29 5.24 -1.80 -3.87
N PRO A 30 5.17 -2.09 -2.58
CA PRO A 30 6.11 -1.60 -1.62
C PRO A 30 7.48 -1.94 -2.14
N ASP A 31 8.36 -1.04 -1.91
CA ASP A 31 9.72 -1.17 -2.34
C ASP A 31 10.27 -2.52 -1.91
N ALA A 32 10.43 -3.44 -2.87
CA ALA A 32 11.21 -4.65 -2.65
C ALA A 32 12.58 -4.33 -2.02
N ALA A 33 13.05 -3.10 -2.17
CA ALA A 33 14.21 -2.56 -1.49
C ALA A 33 14.04 -2.40 0.04
N GLU A 34 12.81 -2.31 0.55
CA GLU A 34 12.64 -2.31 2.01
C GLU A 34 12.53 -3.72 2.59
N GLN A 35 12.07 -4.66 1.80
CA GLN A 35 12.20 -6.10 2.11
C GLN A 35 13.62 -6.62 1.84
N SER A 36 14.34 -5.98 0.94
CA SER A 36 15.75 -6.23 0.60
C SER A 36 16.70 -5.14 1.08
N ALA A 37 16.29 -4.25 1.99
CA ALA A 37 17.25 -3.56 2.84
C ALA A 37 18.19 -4.66 3.37
N PRO A 38 19.50 -4.56 3.19
CA PRO A 38 20.43 -5.64 3.50
C PRO A 38 20.06 -6.18 4.86
N ALA A 39 19.75 -7.49 4.89
CA ALA A 39 19.33 -8.18 6.10
C ALA A 39 20.22 -7.64 7.21
N GLU A 40 19.62 -7.03 8.24
CA GLU A 40 20.36 -6.37 9.31
C GLU A 40 21.52 -7.30 9.64
N ARG A 41 22.75 -6.92 9.24
CA ARG A 41 23.91 -7.76 9.55
C ARG A 41 23.83 -8.00 11.04
N PRO A 42 24.02 -9.24 11.52
CA PRO A 42 24.10 -9.48 12.94
C PRO A 42 25.10 -8.45 13.47
N THR A 43 24.62 -7.48 14.19
CA THR A 43 25.49 -6.51 14.85
C THR A 43 26.23 -7.34 15.87
N ASP A 44 27.51 -7.57 15.59
CA ASP A 44 28.44 -8.04 16.63
C ASP A 44 28.29 -7.10 17.82
N THR A 45 27.63 -7.58 18.86
CA THR A 45 27.29 -6.82 20.07
C THR A 45 28.50 -6.44 20.91
N ALA A 46 29.72 -6.63 20.40
CA ALA A 46 30.95 -6.51 21.17
C ALA A 46 31.67 -5.15 21.09
N ASN A 47 31.30 -4.21 20.21
CA ASN A 47 31.89 -2.88 20.21
C ASN A 47 30.94 -1.84 19.65
N VAL A 48 30.22 -1.15 20.54
CA VAL A 48 29.46 0.06 20.17
C VAL A 48 30.51 1.14 19.85
N GLU A 49 30.84 1.25 18.56
CA GLU A 49 31.70 2.33 18.06
C GLU A 49 31.08 3.69 18.42
N LYS A 50 31.86 4.50 19.15
CA LYS A 50 31.44 5.86 19.59
C LYS A 50 31.43 6.90 18.46
N THR A 51 31.79 6.53 17.26
CA THR A 51 31.91 7.46 16.12
C THR A 51 30.64 7.51 15.32
N PRO A 52 30.10 8.71 15.01
CA PRO A 52 28.98 8.85 14.08
C PRO A 52 29.32 8.22 12.72
N ARG A 53 28.44 7.38 12.25
CA ARG A 53 28.58 6.71 10.94
C ARG A 53 27.42 7.13 10.03
N PHE A 54 27.75 7.43 8.79
CA PHE A 54 26.76 7.73 7.77
C PHE A 54 26.67 6.58 6.76
N GLU A 55 25.45 6.22 6.42
CA GLU A 55 25.13 5.26 5.38
C GLU A 55 24.23 5.94 4.35
N PHE A 56 24.42 5.56 3.10
CA PHE A 56 23.58 6.02 2.00
C PHE A 56 23.15 4.82 1.19
N TRP A 57 21.92 4.83 0.78
CA TRP A 57 21.43 3.97 -0.28
C TRP A 57 20.51 4.78 -1.20
N GLY A 58 20.31 4.31 -2.41
CA GLY A 58 19.42 4.96 -3.33
C GLY A 58 18.92 4.02 -4.42
N ASP A 59 17.93 4.48 -5.15
CA ASP A 59 17.47 3.80 -6.35
C ASP A 59 16.95 4.79 -7.40
N TYR A 60 17.05 4.35 -8.64
CA TYR A 60 16.32 4.91 -9.75
C TYR A 60 15.41 3.84 -10.34
N ARG A 61 14.11 4.11 -10.41
CA ARG A 61 13.12 3.20 -10.97
C ARG A 61 12.36 3.84 -12.12
N TRP A 62 12.34 3.15 -13.24
CA TRP A 62 11.40 3.38 -14.30
C TRP A 62 10.29 2.33 -14.20
N LEU A 63 9.05 2.76 -14.39
CA LEU A 63 7.87 1.95 -14.23
C LEU A 63 6.91 2.24 -15.37
N TYR A 64 6.38 1.17 -15.95
CA TYR A 64 5.31 1.21 -16.92
C TYR A 64 4.17 0.32 -16.45
N GLY A 65 2.94 0.82 -16.52
CA GLY A 65 1.75 0.08 -16.16
C GLY A 65 0.61 0.33 -17.13
N LYS A 66 -0.23 -0.68 -17.28
CA LYS A 66 -1.50 -0.60 -18.00
C LYS A 66 -2.58 -1.19 -17.11
N ALA A 67 -3.62 -0.39 -16.83
CA ALA A 67 -4.83 -0.86 -16.18
C ALA A 67 -6.00 -0.79 -17.16
N ARG A 68 -6.75 -1.89 -17.25
CA ARG A 68 -8.00 -1.96 -17.98
C ARG A 68 -9.14 -2.13 -16.99
N MET A 69 -10.10 -1.22 -17.04
CA MET A 69 -11.29 -1.22 -16.21
C MET A 69 -12.53 -1.39 -17.08
N GLU A 70 -13.35 -2.38 -16.74
CA GLU A 70 -14.60 -2.68 -17.43
C GLU A 70 -15.77 -2.50 -16.45
N LEU A 71 -16.76 -1.70 -16.82
CA LEU A 71 -17.98 -1.43 -16.07
C LEU A 71 -19.20 -1.71 -16.96
N PRO A 72 -19.68 -2.96 -17.03
CA PRO A 72 -20.77 -3.34 -17.91
C PRO A 72 -22.07 -2.58 -17.62
N SER A 73 -22.37 -2.32 -16.35
CA SER A 73 -23.58 -1.58 -15.94
C SER A 73 -23.67 -0.17 -16.52
N VAL A 74 -22.55 0.42 -16.92
CA VAL A 74 -22.48 1.73 -17.59
C VAL A 74 -21.99 1.62 -19.04
N LYS A 75 -21.80 0.41 -19.56
CA LYS A 75 -21.21 0.14 -20.89
C LYS A 75 -19.88 0.88 -21.11
N LYS A 76 -19.11 1.03 -20.03
CA LYS A 76 -17.84 1.77 -20.06
C LYS A 76 -16.67 0.81 -19.95
N ARG A 77 -15.70 1.00 -20.84
CA ARG A 77 -14.36 0.42 -20.76
C ARG A 77 -13.35 1.55 -20.80
N GLN A 78 -12.39 1.48 -19.90
CA GLN A 78 -11.33 2.47 -19.82
C GLN A 78 -9.99 1.76 -19.74
N ASP A 79 -9.06 2.11 -20.61
CA ASP A 79 -7.66 1.73 -20.53
C ASP A 79 -6.89 2.94 -19.97
N VAL A 80 -6.10 2.71 -18.93
CA VAL A 80 -5.25 3.70 -18.29
C VAL A 80 -3.81 3.22 -18.42
N TYR A 81 -2.94 4.12 -18.85
CA TYR A 81 -1.51 3.86 -18.95
C TYR A 81 -0.79 4.72 -17.94
N LEU A 82 0.20 4.15 -17.30
CA LEU A 82 1.08 4.85 -16.37
C LEU A 82 2.52 4.63 -16.79
N SER A 83 3.26 5.72 -16.91
CA SER A 83 4.72 5.68 -16.97
C SER A 83 5.24 6.63 -15.92
N THR A 84 6.10 6.13 -15.04
CA THR A 84 6.71 6.94 -13.99
C THR A 84 8.20 6.70 -13.90
N ARG A 85 8.91 7.74 -13.53
CA ARG A 85 10.31 7.70 -13.14
C ARG A 85 10.43 8.17 -11.71
N ARG A 86 11.12 7.40 -10.90
CA ARG A 86 11.34 7.71 -9.49
C ARG A 86 12.82 7.64 -9.18
N PHE A 87 13.30 8.66 -8.49
CA PHE A 87 14.63 8.71 -7.93
C PHE A 87 14.54 8.87 -6.43
N ARG A 88 15.36 8.13 -5.67
CA ARG A 88 15.41 8.21 -4.22
C ARG A 88 16.84 8.19 -3.71
N ILE A 89 17.08 8.96 -2.64
CA ILE A 89 18.28 8.89 -1.81
C ILE A 89 17.86 8.84 -0.35
N ALA A 90 18.41 7.89 0.38
CA ALA A 90 18.10 7.66 1.79
C ALA A 90 19.37 7.67 2.64
N PRO A 91 19.72 8.82 3.24
CA PRO A 91 20.78 8.92 4.23
C PRO A 91 20.31 8.38 5.58
N THR A 92 21.22 7.71 6.29
CA THR A 92 21.06 7.33 7.70
C THR A 92 22.31 7.75 8.47
N ALA A 93 22.11 8.46 9.58
CA ALA A 93 23.14 8.85 10.52
C ALA A 93 23.00 8.04 11.81
N HIS A 94 24.01 7.26 12.16
CA HIS A 94 24.11 6.56 13.44
C HIS A 94 24.82 7.47 14.45
N LEU A 95 24.12 7.83 15.53
CA LEU A 95 24.56 8.84 16.49
C LEU A 95 25.27 8.23 17.71
N GLY A 96 25.32 6.90 17.80
CA GLY A 96 25.80 6.18 18.97
C GLY A 96 24.69 5.95 20.02
N GLY A 97 24.99 5.09 21.01
CA GLY A 97 24.02 4.75 22.08
C GLY A 97 22.71 4.12 21.54
N GLY A 98 22.75 3.48 20.39
CA GLY A 98 21.57 2.88 19.75
C GLY A 98 20.67 3.87 18.98
N TRP A 99 21.03 5.14 18.88
CA TRP A 99 20.27 6.15 18.17
C TRP A 99 20.66 6.26 16.70
N SER A 100 19.67 6.42 15.84
CA SER A 100 19.86 6.76 14.44
C SER A 100 18.80 7.76 13.96
N ILE A 101 19.13 8.52 12.91
CA ILE A 101 18.21 9.38 12.17
C ILE A 101 18.28 8.96 10.71
N SER A 102 17.12 8.66 10.12
CA SER A 102 17.02 8.28 8.72
C SER A 102 16.08 9.21 7.97
N GLY A 103 16.49 9.58 6.77
CA GLY A 103 15.69 10.39 5.84
C GLY A 103 15.55 9.71 4.49
N MET A 104 14.62 10.17 3.68
CA MET A 104 14.51 9.83 2.26
C MET A 104 14.04 11.01 1.46
N LEU A 105 14.85 11.42 0.52
CA LEU A 105 14.47 12.35 -0.54
C LEU A 105 13.96 11.55 -1.74
N GLU A 106 12.86 11.99 -2.32
CA GLU A 106 12.21 11.31 -3.43
C GLU A 106 11.79 12.31 -4.50
N ASP A 107 12.07 12.00 -5.77
CA ASP A 107 11.56 12.71 -6.95
C ASP A 107 10.74 11.72 -7.77
N ILE A 108 9.48 12.05 -8.05
CA ILE A 108 8.59 11.23 -8.88
C ILE A 108 8.09 12.07 -10.03
N ARG A 109 8.29 11.58 -11.26
CA ARG A 109 7.81 12.21 -12.47
C ARG A 109 6.90 11.28 -13.23
N TYR A 110 5.76 11.82 -13.63
CA TYR A 110 4.78 11.13 -14.45
C TYR A 110 4.94 11.58 -15.90
N ASP A 111 4.87 10.63 -16.83
CA ASP A 111 4.87 10.93 -18.25
C ASP A 111 3.54 11.60 -18.64
N LYS A 112 3.59 12.84 -19.12
CA LYS A 112 2.41 13.68 -19.36
C LYS A 112 1.48 13.14 -20.45
N ASP A 113 2.01 12.35 -21.37
CA ASP A 113 1.27 11.87 -22.54
C ASP A 113 0.43 10.62 -22.24
N THR A 114 0.58 10.01 -21.07
CA THR A 114 0.01 8.70 -20.77
C THR A 114 -1.29 8.74 -19.98
N ILE A 115 -1.58 9.84 -19.29
CA ILE A 115 -2.83 9.97 -18.49
C ILE A 115 -3.47 11.32 -18.73
N ALA A 116 -4.56 11.35 -19.47
CA ALA A 116 -5.36 12.56 -19.65
C ALA A 116 -5.79 13.12 -18.28
N GLY A 117 -5.20 14.21 -17.83
CA GLY A 117 -5.51 14.88 -16.57
C GLY A 117 -4.54 14.65 -15.41
N ALA A 118 -3.51 13.81 -15.57
CA ALA A 118 -2.54 13.53 -14.48
C ALA A 118 -1.47 14.62 -14.27
N HIS A 119 -1.56 15.73 -14.97
CA HIS A 119 -0.60 16.85 -14.91
C HIS A 119 -0.33 17.46 -13.54
N ARG A 120 -0.99 16.98 -12.48
CA ARG A 120 -0.92 17.60 -11.15
C ARG A 120 -0.08 16.85 -10.12
N ASN A 121 0.51 15.71 -10.46
CA ASN A 121 1.14 14.84 -9.48
C ASN A 121 2.66 14.69 -9.62
N ASP A 122 3.32 15.44 -10.49
CA ASP A 122 4.76 15.53 -10.46
C ASP A 122 5.20 16.02 -9.08
N ARG A 123 5.94 15.21 -8.37
CA ARG A 123 6.54 15.56 -7.09
C ARG A 123 8.03 15.74 -7.29
N HIS A 124 8.45 16.99 -7.40
CA HIS A 124 9.85 17.34 -7.47
C HIS A 124 10.47 17.26 -6.08
N LEU A 125 11.57 16.60 -5.97
CA LEU A 125 12.42 16.40 -4.80
C LEU A 125 11.76 16.79 -3.46
N TYR A 126 11.14 15.84 -2.79
CA TYR A 126 10.48 16.07 -1.51
C TYR A 126 10.99 15.09 -0.45
N LEU A 127 10.91 15.52 0.81
CA LEU A 127 11.25 14.67 1.94
C LEU A 127 10.10 13.67 2.18
N SER A 128 10.26 12.45 1.69
CA SER A 128 9.24 11.41 1.75
C SER A 128 9.21 10.70 3.10
N ARG A 129 10.37 10.58 3.77
CA ARG A 129 10.53 9.99 5.10
C ARG A 129 11.49 10.81 5.93
N LEU A 130 11.23 10.90 7.23
CA LEU A 130 12.17 11.41 8.23
C LEU A 130 11.76 10.83 9.57
N TYR A 131 12.62 10.04 10.17
CA TYR A 131 12.37 9.44 11.47
C TYR A 131 13.66 9.25 12.27
N THR A 132 13.49 9.18 13.57
CA THR A 132 14.52 8.73 14.50
C THR A 132 14.19 7.34 15.00
N GLU A 133 15.19 6.53 15.24
CA GLU A 133 15.07 5.21 15.85
C GLU A 133 16.06 5.05 17.00
N HIS A 134 15.61 4.42 18.07
CA HIS A 134 16.46 3.97 19.16
C HIS A 134 16.32 2.46 19.32
N ASP A 135 17.45 1.76 19.27
CA ASP A 135 17.58 0.33 19.57
C ASP A 135 18.35 0.18 20.87
N ASN A 136 17.71 -0.40 21.89
CA ASN A 136 18.36 -0.56 23.19
C ASN A 136 19.32 -1.77 23.25
N GLY A 137 19.51 -2.51 22.14
CA GLY A 137 20.33 -3.72 22.08
C GLY A 137 19.75 -4.95 22.82
N HIS A 138 18.62 -4.80 23.53
CA HIS A 138 17.94 -5.85 24.28
C HIS A 138 16.57 -6.21 23.70
N GLY A 139 16.41 -5.98 22.40
CA GLY A 139 15.18 -6.33 21.65
C GLY A 139 14.09 -5.27 21.66
N ALA A 140 14.24 -4.15 22.36
CA ALA A 140 13.29 -3.06 22.29
C ALA A 140 13.76 -1.98 21.31
N LYS A 141 12.91 -1.65 20.36
CA LYS A 141 13.14 -0.57 19.39
C LYS A 141 11.96 0.40 19.40
N ILE A 142 12.27 1.70 19.39
CA ILE A 142 11.27 2.76 19.24
C ILE A 142 11.63 3.60 18.02
N ARG A 143 10.64 3.85 17.15
CA ARG A 143 10.78 4.68 15.97
C ARG A 143 9.75 5.79 16.01
N ALA A 144 10.16 7.04 15.75
CA ALA A 144 9.27 8.19 15.76
C ALA A 144 9.51 9.08 14.53
N GLY A 145 8.44 9.53 13.89
CA GLY A 145 8.48 10.38 12.70
C GLY A 145 7.66 9.84 11.56
N ARG A 146 8.12 10.10 10.32
CA ARG A 146 7.48 9.60 9.08
C ARG A 146 8.31 8.45 8.51
N PHE A 147 7.72 7.25 8.48
CA PHE A 147 8.37 6.02 8.01
C PHE A 147 7.37 5.11 7.27
N ILE A 148 7.85 4.07 6.61
CA ILE A 148 6.98 3.01 6.09
C ILE A 148 6.63 2.03 7.21
N PHE A 149 5.38 1.58 7.18
CA PHE A 149 4.89 0.54 8.05
C PHE A 149 4.08 -0.46 7.23
N THR A 150 4.58 -1.69 7.15
CA THR A 150 3.98 -2.79 6.40
C THR A 150 3.82 -3.96 7.36
N PRO A 151 2.65 -4.11 8.00
CA PRO A 151 2.35 -5.29 8.80
C PRO A 151 2.23 -6.53 7.92
N ILE A 152 2.75 -7.67 8.37
CA ILE A 152 2.72 -8.95 7.67
C ILE A 152 3.15 -8.79 6.21
N GLU A 153 2.24 -9.01 5.26
CA GLU A 153 2.46 -8.93 3.81
C GLU A 153 1.90 -7.64 3.19
N GLY A 154 1.36 -6.73 4.01
CA GLY A 154 0.84 -5.44 3.54
C GLY A 154 -0.57 -5.47 2.93
N ASN A 155 -1.28 -6.59 3.04
CA ASN A 155 -2.61 -6.74 2.46
C ASN A 155 -3.70 -5.90 3.13
N VAL A 156 -3.50 -5.49 4.38
CA VAL A 156 -4.35 -4.54 5.08
C VAL A 156 -3.82 -3.13 4.98
N PHE A 157 -2.50 -2.97 5.15
CA PHE A 157 -1.83 -1.68 5.17
C PHE A 157 -0.38 -1.80 4.72
N ASP A 158 0.02 -0.96 3.77
CA ASP A 158 1.37 -0.89 3.27
C ASP A 158 1.70 0.50 2.74
N LYS A 159 1.92 1.44 3.63
CA LYS A 159 2.23 2.82 3.26
C LYS A 159 3.01 3.55 4.34
N ARG A 160 3.34 4.79 4.03
CA ARG A 160 3.95 5.72 4.97
C ARG A 160 2.98 6.10 6.08
N VAL A 161 3.50 6.17 7.29
CA VAL A 161 2.82 6.65 8.49
C VAL A 161 3.62 7.79 9.13
N GLU A 162 2.94 8.61 9.91
CA GLU A 162 3.52 9.57 10.84
C GLU A 162 3.08 9.21 12.25
N GLY A 163 4.04 8.95 13.13
CA GLY A 163 3.71 8.56 14.50
C GLY A 163 4.88 7.93 15.23
N VAL A 164 4.54 7.13 16.23
CA VAL A 164 5.50 6.39 17.03
C VAL A 164 5.20 4.91 16.93
N ARG A 165 6.24 4.11 16.68
CA ARG A 165 6.19 2.66 16.70
C ARG A 165 7.16 2.13 17.76
N TRP A 166 6.65 1.33 18.66
CA TRP A 166 7.44 0.54 19.58
C TRP A 166 7.42 -0.93 19.15
N ARG A 167 8.57 -1.60 19.21
CA ARG A 167 8.72 -3.03 18.96
C ARG A 167 9.49 -3.66 20.11
N TYR A 168 9.12 -4.89 20.44
CA TYR A 168 9.84 -5.69 21.42
C TYR A 168 9.94 -7.14 20.96
N GLY A 169 11.14 -7.69 21.09
CA GLY A 169 11.44 -9.04 20.68
C GLY A 169 11.94 -9.13 19.23
N ASP A 170 12.06 -10.35 18.76
CA ASP A 170 12.50 -10.72 17.40
C ASP A 170 11.49 -11.70 16.80
N LYS A 171 11.33 -11.68 15.48
CA LYS A 171 10.36 -12.54 14.79
C LYS A 171 10.64 -14.04 15.01
N SER A 172 11.88 -14.46 15.26
CA SER A 172 12.22 -15.88 15.50
C SER A 172 11.67 -16.41 16.82
N VAL A 173 11.60 -15.57 17.84
CA VAL A 173 11.08 -15.92 19.17
C VAL A 173 9.69 -15.36 19.43
N GLY A 174 9.36 -14.26 18.78
CA GLY A 174 8.11 -13.51 18.88
C GLY A 174 8.37 -12.01 19.01
N MET A 175 7.78 -11.22 18.12
CA MET A 175 7.91 -9.76 18.09
C MET A 175 6.54 -9.11 18.29
N THR A 176 6.44 -8.30 19.33
CA THR A 176 5.28 -7.42 19.57
C THR A 176 5.54 -6.05 18.97
N SER A 177 4.52 -5.44 18.38
CA SER A 177 4.57 -4.13 17.77
C SER A 177 3.35 -3.31 18.18
N ILE A 178 3.58 -2.06 18.57
CA ILE A 178 2.53 -1.07 18.86
C ILE A 178 2.86 0.17 18.05
N PHE A 179 1.92 0.61 17.23
CA PHE A 179 1.99 1.87 16.51
C PHE A 179 0.85 2.77 16.93
N TYR A 180 1.15 4.05 17.13
CA TYR A 180 0.17 5.13 17.28
C TYR A 180 0.56 6.29 16.38
N GLY A 181 -0.38 6.74 15.55
CA GLY A 181 -0.13 7.83 14.63
C GLY A 181 -1.17 7.93 13.54
N ARG A 182 -0.75 8.38 12.37
CA ARG A 182 -1.64 8.57 11.22
C ARG A 182 -1.01 8.09 9.93
N THR A 183 -1.85 7.75 8.97
CA THR A 183 -1.41 7.44 7.60
C THR A 183 -1.00 8.71 6.88
N VAL A 184 0.01 8.62 6.01
CA VAL A 184 0.39 9.70 5.09
C VAL A 184 -0.37 9.48 3.79
N ALA A 185 -1.46 10.22 3.60
CA ALA A 185 -2.23 10.15 2.36
C ALA A 185 -1.47 10.81 1.19
N PRO A 186 -1.63 10.32 -0.03
CA PRO A 186 -1.33 11.09 -1.24
C PRO A 186 -2.12 12.40 -1.22
N THR A 187 -1.67 13.39 -1.97
CA THR A 187 -2.30 14.71 -2.00
C THR A 187 -3.82 14.65 -2.20
N GLY A 188 -4.56 15.20 -1.25
CA GLY A 188 -6.02 15.36 -1.33
C GLY A 188 -6.85 14.27 -0.68
N ASP A 189 -6.24 13.18 -0.22
CA ASP A 189 -6.96 12.09 0.39
C ASP A 189 -7.07 12.16 1.92
N LYS A 190 -8.00 11.37 2.42
CA LYS A 190 -8.32 11.30 3.84
C LYS A 190 -7.21 10.57 4.59
N ARG A 191 -6.65 11.22 5.59
CA ARG A 191 -5.73 10.58 6.54
C ARG A 191 -6.52 9.77 7.54
N LYS A 192 -5.99 8.64 7.93
CA LYS A 192 -6.52 7.85 9.05
C LYS A 192 -5.56 7.95 10.23
N ARG A 193 -6.09 8.13 11.42
CA ARG A 193 -5.36 8.19 12.68
C ARG A 193 -5.82 7.07 13.60
N GLY A 194 -4.92 6.49 14.37
CA GLY A 194 -5.29 5.46 15.32
C GLY A 194 -4.13 4.62 15.80
N VAL A 195 -4.46 3.41 16.20
CA VAL A 195 -3.55 2.43 16.80
C VAL A 195 -3.48 1.19 15.93
N ILE A 196 -2.29 0.61 15.82
CA ILE A 196 -2.07 -0.73 15.26
C ILE A 196 -1.29 -1.54 16.29
N LEU A 197 -1.86 -2.66 16.71
CA LEU A 197 -1.23 -3.62 17.61
C LEU A 197 -0.87 -4.85 16.81
N GLY A 198 0.30 -5.43 17.05
CA GLY A 198 0.73 -6.59 16.30
C GLY A 198 1.62 -7.53 17.07
N TYR A 199 1.52 -8.79 16.70
CA TYR A 199 2.43 -9.86 17.09
C TYR A 199 2.79 -10.71 15.89
N GLU A 200 4.07 -11.00 15.71
CA GLU A 200 4.60 -11.84 14.64
C GLU A 200 5.59 -12.85 15.18
N ARG A 201 5.57 -14.05 14.60
CA ARG A 201 6.54 -15.09 14.91
C ARG A 201 6.87 -15.91 13.66
N ASN A 202 8.17 -16.05 13.41
CA ASN A 202 8.71 -16.82 12.30
C ASN A 202 9.66 -17.89 12.84
N ARG A 203 9.20 -19.13 12.94
CA ARG A 203 10.04 -20.27 13.31
C ARG A 203 10.31 -21.12 12.09
N ALA A 204 11.57 -21.51 11.89
CA ALA A 204 12.00 -22.45 10.84
C ALA A 204 11.01 -22.65 9.67
N LYS A 205 10.01 -23.53 9.85
CA LYS A 205 8.99 -23.84 8.86
C LYS A 205 7.69 -23.09 9.03
N TRP A 206 7.38 -22.58 10.24
CA TRP A 206 6.10 -21.96 10.54
C TRP A 206 6.25 -20.45 10.73
N MET A 207 5.35 -19.72 10.12
CA MET A 207 5.18 -18.27 10.30
C MET A 207 3.77 -18.02 10.81
N GLY A 208 3.61 -17.01 11.64
CA GLY A 208 2.28 -16.64 12.12
C GLY A 208 2.30 -15.27 12.76
N GLY A 209 1.12 -14.67 12.84
CA GLY A 209 0.97 -13.36 13.43
C GLY A 209 -0.48 -12.96 13.55
N ALA A 210 -0.70 -11.88 14.30
CA ALA A 210 -1.98 -11.23 14.42
C ALA A 210 -1.77 -9.72 14.50
N PHE A 211 -2.61 -8.96 13.80
CA PHE A 211 -2.65 -7.51 13.89
C PHE A 211 -4.06 -7.04 14.14
N TYR A 212 -4.17 -6.00 14.93
CA TYR A 212 -5.42 -5.29 15.17
C TYR A 212 -5.23 -3.81 14.82
N TYR A 213 -6.11 -3.29 14.00
CA TYR A 213 -6.14 -1.91 13.54
C TYR A 213 -7.40 -1.25 14.09
N ASP A 214 -7.22 -0.07 14.65
CA ASP A 214 -8.32 0.79 15.11
C ASP A 214 -8.02 2.21 14.59
N MET A 215 -8.67 2.59 13.48
CA MET A 215 -8.30 3.74 12.67
C MET A 215 -9.50 4.62 12.37
N GLU A 216 -9.42 5.88 12.76
CA GLU A 216 -10.40 6.93 12.50
C GLU A 216 -9.94 7.84 11.35
N THR A 217 -10.87 8.29 10.52
CA THR A 217 -10.58 9.18 9.40
C THR A 217 -10.53 10.64 9.87
N GLU A 218 -9.39 11.30 9.67
CA GLU A 218 -9.25 12.73 9.87
C GLU A 218 -9.91 13.48 8.70
N LEU A 219 -11.15 13.94 8.87
CA LEU A 219 -11.84 14.77 7.89
C LEU A 219 -11.70 16.24 8.28
N PRO A 220 -11.24 17.14 7.40
CA PRO A 220 -11.43 18.57 7.59
C PRO A 220 -12.92 18.90 7.73
N ALA A 221 -13.28 19.77 8.66
CA ALA A 221 -14.68 20.17 8.91
C ALA A 221 -15.41 20.63 7.62
N VAL A 222 -14.69 21.27 6.70
CA VAL A 222 -15.20 21.71 5.39
C VAL A 222 -15.62 20.52 4.51
N THR A 223 -14.90 19.41 4.56
CA THR A 223 -15.20 18.21 3.77
C THR A 223 -16.43 17.49 4.31
N ARG A 224 -16.65 17.49 5.64
CA ARG A 224 -17.88 16.98 6.26
C ARG A 224 -19.12 17.76 5.78
N VAL A 225 -19.04 19.07 5.76
CA VAL A 225 -20.16 19.94 5.29
C VAL A 225 -20.43 19.75 3.80
N GLN A 226 -19.41 19.59 2.97
CA GLN A 226 -19.59 19.33 1.54
C GLN A 226 -20.17 17.94 1.27
N ALA A 227 -19.74 16.95 2.00
CA ALA A 227 -20.27 15.58 1.89
C ALA A 227 -21.73 15.47 2.37
N MET A 228 -22.15 16.27 3.33
CA MET A 228 -23.55 16.41 3.75
C MET A 228 -24.43 17.09 2.68
N LYS A 229 -23.87 18.00 1.90
CA LYS A 229 -24.59 18.73 0.84
C LYS A 229 -24.71 17.96 -0.46
N ASP A 230 -23.80 17.02 -0.73
CA ASP A 230 -23.81 16.18 -1.91
C ASP A 230 -23.59 14.71 -1.51
N PRO A 231 -24.69 14.02 -1.12
CA PRO A 231 -24.64 12.59 -0.76
C PRO A 231 -24.23 11.69 -1.93
N HIS A 232 -24.17 12.22 -3.16
CA HIS A 232 -23.74 11.50 -4.34
C HIS A 232 -22.23 11.62 -4.61
N THR A 233 -21.52 12.50 -3.92
CA THR A 233 -20.07 12.47 -3.95
C THR A 233 -19.63 11.15 -3.34
N LEU A 234 -18.98 10.33 -4.16
CA LEU A 234 -18.42 9.02 -3.82
C LEU A 234 -17.22 9.17 -2.87
N HIS A 235 -17.45 9.81 -1.74
CA HIS A 235 -16.50 9.72 -0.66
C HIS A 235 -16.61 8.29 -0.12
N ASN A 236 -15.49 7.63 -0.01
CA ASN A 236 -15.41 6.35 0.67
C ASN A 236 -15.67 6.54 2.17
N GLY A 237 -16.78 7.10 2.51
CA GLY A 237 -17.23 7.57 3.81
C GLY A 237 -16.98 6.64 5.02
N ILE A 238 -15.83 6.00 5.10
CA ILE A 238 -15.42 5.26 6.28
C ILE A 238 -14.81 6.27 7.25
N ASP A 239 -15.51 6.56 8.32
CA ASP A 239 -15.04 7.41 9.39
C ASP A 239 -14.20 6.63 10.39
N HIS A 240 -14.64 5.45 10.77
CA HIS A 240 -13.94 4.58 11.69
C HIS A 240 -13.84 3.16 11.13
N GLN A 241 -12.70 2.51 11.32
CA GLN A 241 -12.48 1.17 10.82
C GLN A 241 -11.64 0.35 11.80
N ARG A 242 -12.15 -0.83 12.14
CA ARG A 242 -11.46 -1.82 12.97
C ARG A 242 -11.20 -3.05 12.11
N ILE A 243 -9.98 -3.55 12.12
CA ILE A 243 -9.62 -4.73 11.37
C ILE A 243 -8.81 -5.67 12.26
N LEU A 244 -9.18 -6.93 12.27
CA LEU A 244 -8.38 -8.03 12.79
C LEU A 244 -7.79 -8.78 11.61
N GLU A 245 -6.47 -8.92 11.59
CA GLU A 245 -5.69 -9.68 10.63
C GLU A 245 -5.01 -10.83 11.35
N LEU A 246 -5.26 -12.06 10.90
CA LEU A 246 -4.61 -13.27 11.37
C LEU A 246 -3.82 -13.89 10.23
N PHE A 247 -2.57 -14.19 10.47
CA PHE A 247 -1.65 -14.72 9.48
C PHE A 247 -1.10 -16.08 9.91
N ALA A 248 -1.03 -17.00 8.98
CA ALA A 248 -0.33 -18.28 9.13
C ALA A 248 0.39 -18.64 7.82
N GLY A 249 1.62 -19.15 7.95
CA GLY A 249 2.39 -19.57 6.79
C GLY A 249 3.24 -20.80 7.09
N TYR A 250 3.53 -21.56 6.05
CA TYR A 250 4.39 -22.73 6.09
C TYR A 250 5.43 -22.68 5.00
N ARG A 251 6.71 -22.83 5.36
CA ARG A 251 7.84 -22.94 4.45
C ARG A 251 8.11 -24.41 4.14
N PHE A 252 7.92 -24.81 2.89
CA PHE A 252 8.31 -26.14 2.42
C PHE A 252 9.82 -26.31 2.43
N ASP A 253 10.52 -25.27 1.97
CA ASP A 253 11.97 -25.14 1.93
C ASP A 253 12.39 -23.67 1.97
N ARG A 254 13.67 -23.38 1.73
CA ARG A 254 14.21 -22.02 1.71
C ARG A 254 13.63 -21.13 0.59
N TYR A 255 12.94 -21.71 -0.37
CA TYR A 255 12.45 -21.01 -1.55
C TYR A 255 10.92 -20.93 -1.59
N ARG A 256 10.22 -21.95 -1.08
CA ARG A 256 8.78 -22.08 -1.26
C ARG A 256 8.03 -21.97 0.06
N SER A 257 7.01 -21.15 0.07
CA SER A 257 6.06 -21.05 1.18
C SER A 257 4.63 -20.90 0.67
N ILE A 258 3.70 -21.32 1.52
CA ILE A 258 2.29 -20.95 1.42
C ILE A 258 1.93 -20.10 2.62
N GLU A 259 1.16 -19.07 2.38
CA GLU A 259 0.79 -18.06 3.37
C GLU A 259 -0.71 -17.81 3.24
N VAL A 260 -1.40 -17.73 4.37
CA VAL A 260 -2.85 -17.46 4.40
C VAL A 260 -3.11 -16.39 5.44
N GLU A 261 -3.87 -15.38 5.05
CA GLU A 261 -4.38 -14.34 5.93
C GLU A 261 -5.90 -14.45 6.02
N TYR A 262 -6.42 -14.34 7.23
CA TYR A 262 -7.83 -14.13 7.50
C TYR A 262 -8.02 -12.72 8.03
N LEU A 263 -8.99 -12.03 7.47
CA LEU A 263 -9.29 -10.63 7.73
C LEU A 263 -10.73 -10.51 8.21
N HIS A 264 -10.93 -9.86 9.35
CA HIS A 264 -12.25 -9.48 9.81
C HIS A 264 -12.27 -7.97 10.02
N GLY A 265 -13.13 -7.27 9.29
CA GLY A 265 -13.19 -5.82 9.33
C GLY A 265 -14.59 -5.31 9.61
N ARG A 266 -14.65 -4.22 10.38
CA ARG A 266 -15.86 -3.43 10.62
C ARG A 266 -15.56 -1.97 10.28
N ALA A 267 -16.40 -1.37 9.44
CA ALA A 267 -16.30 0.01 9.01
C ALA A 267 -17.59 0.76 9.34
N GLU A 268 -17.46 1.88 10.03
CA GLU A 268 -18.55 2.77 10.42
C GLU A 268 -18.54 4.01 9.51
N THR A 269 -19.70 4.48 9.08
CA THR A 269 -19.81 5.68 8.24
C THR A 269 -20.90 6.61 8.77
N ASP A 270 -20.56 7.86 9.05
CA ASP A 270 -21.52 8.86 9.53
C ASP A 270 -22.52 9.33 8.45
N LEU A 271 -22.13 9.21 7.18
CA LEU A 271 -22.89 9.80 6.07
C LEU A 271 -24.03 8.94 5.59
N ASP A 272 -23.89 7.63 5.66
CA ASP A 272 -24.86 6.70 5.09
C ASP A 272 -25.56 5.86 6.18
N ARG A 273 -25.21 6.00 7.44
CA ARG A 273 -25.59 5.08 8.55
C ARG A 273 -25.35 3.61 8.18
N TYR A 274 -24.31 3.37 7.40
CA TYR A 274 -24.01 2.08 6.80
C TYR A 274 -22.85 1.46 7.51
N ASP A 275 -23.14 0.66 8.51
CA ASP A 275 -22.13 -0.22 9.09
C ASP A 275 -21.82 -1.31 8.08
N ASP A 276 -20.56 -1.42 7.67
CA ASP A 276 -20.07 -2.49 6.82
C ASP A 276 -19.20 -3.44 7.63
N GLU A 277 -19.56 -4.70 7.62
CA GLU A 277 -18.79 -5.79 8.23
C GLU A 277 -18.39 -6.77 7.13
N GLY A 278 -17.18 -7.28 7.19
CA GLY A 278 -16.68 -8.19 6.19
C GLY A 278 -15.63 -9.16 6.70
N HIS A 279 -15.65 -10.34 6.10
CA HIS A 279 -14.63 -11.37 6.26
C HIS A 279 -13.86 -11.49 4.95
N GLY A 280 -12.56 -11.36 5.02
CA GLY A 280 -11.68 -11.48 3.87
C GLY A 280 -10.63 -12.56 4.11
N TYR A 281 -9.98 -12.95 3.02
CA TYR A 281 -8.81 -13.82 3.07
C TYR A 281 -7.89 -13.54 1.90
N VAL A 282 -6.60 -13.75 2.14
CA VAL A 282 -5.58 -13.75 1.11
C VAL A 282 -4.80 -15.06 1.23
N ALA A 283 -4.59 -15.73 0.12
CA ALA A 283 -3.76 -16.93 0.06
C ALA A 283 -2.63 -16.70 -0.95
N THR A 284 -1.39 -16.78 -0.49
CA THR A 284 -0.20 -16.52 -1.30
C THR A 284 0.66 -17.78 -1.38
N LEU A 285 0.98 -18.22 -2.59
CA LEU A 285 2.04 -19.17 -2.86
C LEU A 285 3.27 -18.40 -3.30
N ARG A 286 4.31 -18.45 -2.50
CA ARG A 286 5.61 -17.88 -2.81
C ARG A 286 6.52 -18.96 -3.36
N LEU A 287 6.98 -18.79 -4.59
CA LEU A 287 7.85 -19.74 -5.28
C LEU A 287 9.32 -19.48 -4.95
N ARG A 288 9.65 -18.21 -4.75
CA ARG A 288 10.92 -17.73 -4.21
C ARG A 288 10.72 -16.41 -3.48
N PRO A 289 11.52 -16.15 -2.44
CA PRO A 289 11.53 -14.83 -1.79
C PRO A 289 11.99 -13.74 -2.78
N SER A 290 11.92 -12.49 -2.36
CA SER A 290 12.50 -11.38 -3.13
C SER A 290 13.96 -11.67 -3.46
N PRO A 291 14.41 -11.38 -4.69
CA PRO A 291 15.77 -11.73 -5.11
C PRO A 291 16.82 -10.88 -4.38
N ASP A 292 18.00 -11.46 -4.21
CA ASP A 292 19.19 -10.76 -3.74
C ASP A 292 19.73 -9.89 -4.90
N VAL A 293 19.55 -8.58 -4.79
CA VAL A 293 19.95 -7.62 -5.84
C VAL A 293 21.44 -7.58 -6.13
N GLU A 294 22.27 -8.13 -5.24
CA GLU A 294 23.70 -8.26 -5.44
C GLU A 294 24.07 -9.45 -6.36
N LYS A 295 23.12 -10.34 -6.66
CA LYS A 295 23.36 -11.58 -7.44
C LYS A 295 22.62 -11.54 -8.77
N ALA A 296 23.34 -11.27 -9.85
CA ALA A 296 22.81 -11.38 -11.20
C ALA A 296 22.22 -12.77 -11.45
N GLY A 297 21.04 -12.85 -12.06
CA GLY A 297 20.30 -14.07 -12.33
C GLY A 297 19.46 -14.57 -11.14
N ASP A 298 19.58 -13.98 -9.95
CA ASP A 298 18.65 -14.34 -8.87
C ASP A 298 17.24 -13.83 -9.18
N TYR A 299 16.22 -14.54 -8.69
CA TYR A 299 14.83 -14.24 -9.01
C TYR A 299 13.91 -14.54 -7.84
N GLY A 300 12.77 -13.85 -7.82
CA GLY A 300 11.66 -14.09 -6.93
C GLY A 300 10.34 -14.20 -7.69
N ALA A 301 9.37 -14.91 -7.13
CA ALA A 301 8.02 -14.97 -7.70
C ALA A 301 6.98 -15.34 -6.66
N TRP A 302 5.78 -14.80 -6.83
CA TRP A 302 4.62 -15.19 -6.05
C TRP A 302 3.34 -15.12 -6.89
N ILE A 303 2.34 -15.88 -6.45
CA ILE A 303 0.95 -15.78 -6.90
C ILE A 303 0.04 -15.74 -5.69
N ALA A 304 -0.96 -14.88 -5.72
CA ALA A 304 -1.90 -14.71 -4.62
C ALA A 304 -3.35 -14.68 -5.12
N TYR A 305 -4.26 -15.18 -4.30
CA TYR A 305 -5.68 -15.01 -4.45
C TYR A 305 -6.21 -14.14 -3.32
N TYR A 306 -7.00 -13.14 -3.68
CA TYR A 306 -7.58 -12.16 -2.79
C TYR A 306 -9.10 -12.31 -2.73
N HIS A 307 -9.66 -12.22 -1.54
CA HIS A 307 -11.05 -11.90 -1.30
C HIS A 307 -11.12 -10.91 -0.15
N GLN A 308 -11.23 -9.63 -0.48
CA GLN A 308 -11.15 -8.54 0.49
C GLN A 308 -12.37 -7.62 0.34
N PRO A 309 -13.45 -7.85 1.11
CA PRO A 309 -14.53 -6.88 1.27
C PRO A 309 -13.98 -5.55 1.78
N ARG A 310 -14.68 -4.46 1.49
CA ARG A 310 -14.22 -3.09 1.79
C ARG A 310 -13.79 -2.88 3.25
N ALA A 311 -14.49 -3.48 4.20
CA ALA A 311 -14.18 -3.31 5.62
C ALA A 311 -12.82 -3.93 6.03
N THR A 312 -12.23 -4.81 5.22
CA THR A 312 -11.07 -5.63 5.59
C THR A 312 -9.71 -5.06 5.22
N TYR A 313 -9.66 -3.87 4.62
CA TYR A 313 -8.40 -3.19 4.29
C TYR A 313 -8.53 -1.67 4.43
N LEU A 314 -7.42 -1.01 4.71
CA LEU A 314 -7.38 0.44 4.76
C LEU A 314 -7.27 0.99 3.34
N HIS A 315 -8.28 1.75 2.92
CA HIS A 315 -8.36 2.30 1.58
C HIS A 315 -7.12 3.15 1.24
N HIS A 316 -6.61 3.03 0.02
CA HIS A 316 -5.37 3.65 -0.49
C HIS A 316 -4.08 3.23 0.24
N ALA A 317 -4.12 2.16 0.98
CA ALA A 317 -3.00 1.76 1.80
C ALA A 317 -2.35 0.44 1.38
N MET A 318 -2.78 -0.18 0.29
CA MET A 318 -2.23 -1.46 -0.17
C MET A 318 -1.80 -1.42 -1.63
N ASP A 319 -0.96 -2.38 -2.02
CA ASP A 319 -0.51 -2.55 -3.40
C ASP A 319 -1.60 -3.06 -4.34
N GLY A 320 -1.38 -2.85 -5.66
CA GLY A 320 -2.35 -3.23 -6.68
C GLY A 320 -3.59 -2.33 -6.73
N ASP A 321 -3.70 -1.39 -5.81
CA ASP A 321 -4.76 -0.40 -5.62
C ASP A 321 -6.13 -0.81 -6.18
N PRO A 322 -6.89 -1.64 -5.46
CA PRO A 322 -8.23 -2.05 -5.87
C PRO A 322 -9.29 -0.98 -5.64
N THR A 323 -8.90 0.28 -5.46
CA THR A 323 -9.79 1.42 -5.19
C THR A 323 -10.88 1.60 -6.24
N PHE A 324 -10.66 1.09 -7.44
CA PHE A 324 -11.66 1.05 -8.50
C PHE A 324 -13.00 0.46 -8.05
N PHE A 325 -12.98 -0.56 -7.21
CA PHE A 325 -14.20 -1.22 -6.74
C PHE A 325 -14.84 -0.54 -5.51
N GLY A 326 -14.15 0.41 -4.89
CA GLY A 326 -14.68 1.22 -3.80
C GLY A 326 -15.40 0.42 -2.73
N ARG A 327 -16.71 0.59 -2.63
CA ARG A 327 -17.57 -0.06 -1.63
C ARG A 327 -17.72 -1.58 -1.82
N ALA A 328 -17.48 -2.10 -3.00
CA ALA A 328 -17.64 -3.53 -3.26
C ALA A 328 -16.51 -4.38 -2.69
N GLY A 329 -15.36 -3.75 -2.38
CA GLY A 329 -14.14 -4.51 -2.16
C GLY A 329 -13.73 -5.25 -3.42
N PHE A 330 -12.78 -6.17 -3.34
CA PHE A 330 -12.28 -6.89 -4.50
C PHE A 330 -12.00 -8.36 -4.21
N CYS A 331 -12.04 -9.17 -5.24
CA CYS A 331 -11.55 -10.54 -5.25
C CYS A 331 -10.88 -10.85 -6.58
N GLY A 332 -9.94 -11.79 -6.58
CA GLY A 332 -9.24 -12.21 -7.78
C GLY A 332 -7.79 -12.58 -7.56
N TRP A 333 -7.03 -12.60 -8.63
CA TRP A 333 -5.66 -13.08 -8.64
C TRP A 333 -4.66 -11.95 -8.84
N GLY A 334 -3.52 -12.06 -8.18
CA GLY A 334 -2.32 -11.29 -8.42
C GLY A 334 -1.12 -12.21 -8.57
N ALA A 335 -0.15 -11.80 -9.37
CA ALA A 335 1.11 -12.51 -9.52
C ALA A 335 2.23 -11.51 -9.81
N ARG A 336 3.44 -11.85 -9.37
CA ARG A 336 4.65 -11.07 -9.63
C ARG A 336 5.85 -11.99 -9.82
N ALA A 337 6.74 -11.56 -10.69
CA ALA A 337 8.06 -12.14 -10.85
C ALA A 337 9.10 -11.02 -10.91
N ASP A 338 10.20 -11.21 -10.21
CA ASP A 338 11.36 -10.31 -10.16
C ASP A 338 12.61 -11.08 -10.62
N ILE A 339 13.48 -10.44 -11.37
CA ILE A 339 14.78 -10.99 -11.78
C ILE A 339 15.87 -9.92 -11.71
N VAL A 340 17.02 -10.28 -11.16
CA VAL A 340 18.21 -9.43 -11.14
C VAL A 340 18.95 -9.60 -12.46
N LEU A 341 18.94 -8.58 -13.30
CA LEU A 341 19.58 -8.59 -14.62
C LEU A 341 21.10 -8.43 -14.52
N ALA A 342 21.54 -7.58 -13.60
CA ALA A 342 22.93 -7.34 -13.26
C ALA A 342 22.99 -6.93 -11.77
N ARG A 343 24.16 -6.97 -11.16
CA ARG A 343 24.35 -6.48 -9.79
C ARG A 343 23.73 -5.08 -9.64
N GLY A 344 22.82 -4.93 -8.69
CA GLY A 344 22.11 -3.68 -8.44
C GLY A 344 21.04 -3.32 -9.48
N VAL A 345 20.71 -4.19 -10.46
CA VAL A 345 19.69 -3.90 -11.49
C VAL A 345 18.65 -5.02 -11.52
N ALA A 346 17.42 -4.71 -11.19
CA ALA A 346 16.31 -5.67 -11.15
C ALA A 346 15.16 -5.25 -12.06
N LEU A 347 14.59 -6.24 -12.74
CA LEU A 347 13.34 -6.14 -13.50
C LEU A 347 12.24 -6.85 -12.73
N ALA A 348 11.09 -6.19 -12.57
CA ALA A 348 9.88 -6.81 -12.02
C ALA A 348 8.74 -6.72 -13.02
N VAL A 349 7.94 -7.78 -13.08
CA VAL A 349 6.68 -7.83 -13.83
C VAL A 349 5.60 -8.33 -12.89
N GLU A 350 4.46 -7.63 -12.88
CA GLU A 350 3.32 -7.98 -12.04
C GLU A 350 2.01 -7.87 -12.80
N GLY A 351 1.02 -8.63 -12.40
CA GLY A 351 -0.30 -8.59 -12.99
C GLY A 351 -1.39 -8.91 -12.00
N PHE A 352 -2.55 -8.25 -12.18
CA PHE A 352 -3.75 -8.48 -11.38
C PHE A 352 -4.97 -8.64 -12.28
N ASP A 353 -5.87 -9.54 -11.89
CA ASP A 353 -7.19 -9.72 -12.48
C ASP A 353 -8.23 -9.74 -11.35
N LEU A 354 -8.87 -8.60 -11.14
CA LEU A 354 -9.72 -8.34 -9.99
C LEU A 354 -11.16 -8.09 -10.40
N ARG A 355 -12.08 -8.45 -9.50
CA ARG A 355 -13.53 -8.27 -9.62
C ARG A 355 -14.08 -7.76 -8.28
N PRO A 356 -15.32 -7.24 -8.24
CA PRO A 356 -15.96 -6.90 -6.98
C PRO A 356 -16.08 -8.12 -6.07
N ALA A 357 -15.78 -7.95 -4.78
CA ALA A 357 -15.97 -9.00 -3.79
C ALA A 357 -17.44 -9.22 -3.44
N ARG A 358 -18.29 -8.18 -3.62
CA ARG A 358 -19.73 -8.22 -3.35
C ARG A 358 -20.51 -7.83 -4.59
N SER A 359 -21.50 -8.67 -4.98
CA SER A 359 -22.50 -8.36 -5.99
C SER A 359 -23.54 -7.36 -5.46
N GLY A 360 -24.25 -6.69 -6.37
CA GLY A 360 -25.31 -5.75 -6.01
C GLY A 360 -24.84 -4.46 -5.34
N THR A 361 -23.54 -4.26 -5.16
CA THR A 361 -23.01 -3.05 -4.52
C THR A 361 -23.29 -1.83 -5.39
N PRO A 362 -23.95 -0.80 -4.84
CA PRO A 362 -24.29 0.39 -5.61
C PRO A 362 -23.03 1.12 -6.12
N LEU A 363 -23.05 1.48 -7.38
CA LEU A 363 -22.03 2.32 -8.00
C LEU A 363 -22.51 3.79 -8.06
N PHE A 364 -23.56 4.04 -8.82
CA PHE A 364 -24.04 5.40 -9.09
C PHE A 364 -25.41 5.34 -9.81
N ARG A 365 -26.39 6.19 -9.42
CA ARG A 365 -27.71 6.31 -10.05
C ARG A 365 -28.42 4.96 -10.30
N GLY A 366 -28.48 4.10 -9.29
CA GLY A 366 -29.13 2.79 -9.36
C GLY A 366 -28.35 1.74 -10.16
N ARG A 367 -27.11 1.99 -10.53
CA ARG A 367 -26.21 1.03 -11.16
C ARG A 367 -25.34 0.35 -10.11
N THR A 368 -24.82 -0.83 -10.42
CA THR A 368 -24.01 -1.65 -9.53
C THR A 368 -22.62 -1.92 -10.13
N PHE A 369 -21.73 -2.43 -9.30
CA PHE A 369 -20.44 -2.95 -9.75
C PHE A 369 -20.52 -4.34 -10.40
N ASP A 370 -21.74 -4.89 -10.58
CA ASP A 370 -21.89 -6.24 -11.11
C ASP A 370 -21.24 -6.40 -12.49
N GLY A 371 -20.45 -7.46 -12.62
CA GLY A 371 -19.67 -7.73 -13.81
C GLY A 371 -18.47 -6.80 -14.04
N ALA A 372 -18.19 -5.86 -13.12
CA ALA A 372 -17.00 -5.03 -13.22
C ALA A 372 -15.74 -5.89 -13.13
N ARG A 373 -14.70 -5.47 -13.85
CA ARG A 373 -13.40 -6.15 -13.87
C ARG A 373 -12.27 -5.14 -14.01
N GLN A 374 -11.20 -5.37 -13.28
CA GLN A 374 -9.97 -4.62 -13.39
C GLN A 374 -8.83 -5.58 -13.71
N ARG A 375 -8.11 -5.29 -14.78
CA ARG A 375 -6.88 -6.00 -15.12
C ARG A 375 -5.74 -5.02 -15.11
N VAL A 376 -4.69 -5.32 -14.38
CA VAL A 376 -3.47 -4.51 -14.28
C VAL A 376 -2.29 -5.34 -14.76
N LEU A 377 -1.43 -4.72 -15.54
CA LEU A 377 -0.12 -5.25 -15.89
C LEU A 377 0.90 -4.15 -15.63
N GLY A 378 1.88 -4.44 -14.82
CA GLY A 378 2.98 -3.54 -14.47
C GLY A 378 4.33 -4.15 -14.81
N MET A 379 5.28 -3.30 -15.19
CA MET A 379 6.68 -3.64 -15.36
C MET A 379 7.54 -2.53 -14.77
N SER A 380 8.55 -2.87 -14.00
CA SER A 380 9.50 -1.89 -13.49
C SER A 380 10.94 -2.36 -13.64
N LEU A 381 11.81 -1.43 -14.03
CA LEU A 381 13.24 -1.59 -14.03
C LEU A 381 13.81 -0.68 -12.94
N THR A 382 14.55 -1.26 -12.00
CA THR A 382 15.12 -0.54 -10.86
C THR A 382 16.63 -0.72 -10.83
N ALA A 383 17.35 0.37 -10.71
CA ALA A 383 18.80 0.40 -10.44
C ALA A 383 19.02 0.86 -8.99
N TYR A 384 19.73 0.07 -8.20
CA TYR A 384 20.11 0.34 -6.81
C TYR A 384 21.57 0.77 -6.73
N PHE A 385 21.90 1.68 -5.82
CA PHE A 385 23.27 2.20 -5.61
C PHE A 385 23.52 2.63 -4.17
#